data_02c96ab0fd3529bb477283b5f14563bb
#
_entry.id   02c96ab0fd3529bb477283b5f14563bb
#
_cell.length_a   1.000
_cell.length_b   1.000
_cell.length_c   1.000
_cell.angle_alpha   90.00
_cell.angle_beta   90.00
_cell.angle_gamma   90.00
#
_symmetry.space_group_name_H-M   'P 1'
#
loop_
_entity.id
_entity.type
_entity.pdbx_description
1 polymer ?
#
loop_
_entity_poly.entity_id
_entity_poly.type
_entity_poly.pdbx_seq_one_letter_code
_entity_poly.pdbx_strand_id
1 'polypeptide(L)'
;MANVKPFKALRFTQKAGDISQLVCPPYDIISEEERLSYLATNENNIIRLELPRETDDFYKAAENTLQKMMADGILKNDEEDAVYVYEIEFTVNGERNKIRGIITRVELAEF
;
A
#
# COMPACT_ATOMS: atom_id res chain seq x y z
N MET A 1 21.26 -18.23 6.78
CA MET A 1 20.90 -17.74 5.44
C MET A 1 19.41 -17.45 5.38
N ALA A 2 19.02 -16.31 4.87
CA ALA A 2 17.61 -15.96 4.76
C ALA A 2 16.89 -16.83 3.73
N ASN A 3 15.71 -17.34 4.08
CA ASN A 3 14.86 -18.12 3.19
C ASN A 3 13.87 -17.16 2.50
N VAL A 4 14.21 -16.76 1.27
CA VAL A 4 13.44 -15.79 0.47
C VAL A 4 12.48 -16.55 -0.43
N LYS A 5 11.21 -16.14 -0.43
CA LYS A 5 10.15 -16.79 -1.22
C LYS A 5 9.31 -15.76 -1.96
N PRO A 6 8.77 -16.13 -3.13
CA PRO A 6 7.77 -15.30 -3.80
C PRO A 6 6.43 -15.34 -3.06
N PHE A 7 5.55 -14.42 -3.41
CA PHE A 7 4.19 -14.36 -2.85
C PHE A 7 3.23 -13.71 -3.83
N LYS A 8 1.94 -13.77 -3.50
CA LYS A 8 0.89 -13.15 -4.30
C LYS A 8 0.49 -11.84 -3.64
N ALA A 9 1.02 -10.72 -4.15
CA ALA A 9 0.72 -9.40 -3.60
C ALA A 9 -0.75 -9.05 -3.78
N LEU A 10 -1.29 -8.37 -2.79
CA LEU A 10 -2.60 -7.75 -2.86
C LEU A 10 -2.44 -6.37 -3.45
N ARG A 11 -3.03 -6.10 -4.60
CA ARG A 11 -2.84 -4.85 -5.33
C ARG A 11 -4.17 -4.22 -5.72
N PHE A 12 -4.17 -2.90 -5.91
CA PHE A 12 -5.32 -2.20 -6.46
C PHE A 12 -5.60 -2.65 -7.89
N THR A 13 -6.90 -2.80 -8.19
CA THR A 13 -7.38 -3.07 -9.54
C THR A 13 -7.73 -1.75 -10.23
N GLN A 14 -8.03 -1.81 -11.53
CA GLN A 14 -8.49 -0.62 -12.27
C GLN A 14 -9.79 -0.06 -11.70
N LYS A 15 -10.58 -0.89 -11.02
CA LYS A 15 -11.83 -0.49 -10.39
C LYS A 15 -11.63 0.53 -9.28
N ALA A 16 -10.44 0.55 -8.67
CA ALA A 16 -10.11 1.51 -7.60
C ALA A 16 -9.95 2.93 -8.11
N GLY A 17 -9.59 3.11 -9.38
CA GLY A 17 -9.33 4.40 -9.99
C GLY A 17 -7.87 4.63 -10.32
N ASP A 18 -7.48 5.89 -10.48
CA ASP A 18 -6.11 6.28 -10.81
C ASP A 18 -5.18 6.02 -9.63
N ILE A 19 -4.12 5.25 -9.85
CA ILE A 19 -3.16 4.87 -8.81
C ILE A 19 -2.55 6.09 -8.09
N SER A 20 -2.37 7.21 -8.80
CA SER A 20 -1.83 8.43 -8.18
C SER A 20 -2.73 9.00 -7.08
N GLN A 21 -4.02 8.66 -7.10
CA GLN A 21 -5.00 9.08 -6.11
C GLN A 21 -5.19 8.07 -4.99
N LEU A 22 -4.51 6.93 -5.05
CA LEU A 22 -4.67 5.81 -4.11
C LEU A 22 -3.53 5.70 -3.11
N VAL A 23 -2.51 6.53 -3.25
CA VAL A 23 -1.30 6.51 -2.43
C VAL A 23 -1.26 7.70 -1.48
N CYS A 24 -0.47 7.57 -0.42
CA CYS A 24 -0.27 8.64 0.56
C CYS A 24 1.14 8.54 1.14
N PRO A 25 1.64 9.62 1.78
CA PRO A 25 2.89 9.56 2.54
C PRO A 25 2.79 8.60 3.74
N PRO A 26 3.91 8.31 4.45
CA PRO A 26 3.86 7.50 5.67
C PRO A 26 2.86 8.06 6.69
N TYR A 27 2.16 7.16 7.38
CA TYR A 27 1.04 7.54 8.27
C TYR A 27 1.43 8.48 9.40
N ASP A 28 2.67 8.41 9.85
CA ASP A 28 3.16 9.16 11.01
C ASP A 28 3.43 10.65 10.72
N ILE A 29 3.38 11.06 9.45
CA ILE A 29 3.56 12.45 9.06
C ILE A 29 2.29 13.09 8.50
N ILE A 30 1.15 12.39 8.59
CA ILE A 30 -0.13 12.85 8.02
C ILE A 30 -1.02 13.41 9.13
N SER A 31 -1.47 14.67 8.99
CA SER A 31 -2.46 15.29 9.88
C SER A 31 -3.86 14.77 9.54
N GLU A 32 -4.82 15.00 10.46
CA GLU A 32 -6.22 14.64 10.21
C GLU A 32 -6.80 15.42 9.03
N GLU A 33 -6.43 16.67 8.87
CA GLU A 33 -6.86 17.49 7.73
C GLU A 33 -6.36 16.88 6.40
N GLU A 34 -5.09 16.49 6.36
CA GLU A 34 -4.50 15.84 5.19
C GLU A 34 -5.16 14.50 4.90
N ARG A 35 -5.43 13.71 5.94
CA ARG A 35 -6.14 12.43 5.82
C ARG A 35 -7.49 12.61 5.12
N LEU A 36 -8.27 13.56 5.57
CA LEU A 36 -9.59 13.85 4.97
C LEU A 36 -9.46 14.34 3.53
N SER A 37 -8.42 15.09 3.22
CA SER A 37 -8.14 15.56 1.86
C SER A 37 -7.86 14.39 0.91
N TYR A 38 -7.06 13.41 1.33
CA TYR A 38 -6.80 12.22 0.52
C TYR A 38 -8.08 11.44 0.24
N LEU A 39 -8.93 11.25 1.26
CA LEU A 39 -10.20 10.54 1.12
C LEU A 39 -11.20 11.28 0.23
N ALA A 40 -11.16 12.63 0.25
CA ALA A 40 -12.00 13.44 -0.62
C ALA A 40 -11.60 13.30 -2.10
N THR A 41 -10.31 13.08 -2.38
CA THR A 41 -9.82 12.87 -3.74
C THR A 41 -10.21 11.49 -4.26
N ASN A 42 -10.04 10.45 -3.46
CA ASN A 42 -10.47 9.09 -3.78
C ASN A 42 -10.71 8.32 -2.48
N GLU A 43 -11.92 7.83 -2.31
CA GLU A 43 -12.31 7.08 -1.11
C GLU A 43 -11.54 5.77 -0.92
N ASN A 44 -10.93 5.25 -1.99
CA ASN A 44 -10.14 4.02 -1.96
C ASN A 44 -8.67 4.25 -1.64
N ASN A 45 -8.26 5.49 -1.35
CA ASN A 45 -6.88 5.78 -0.99
C ASN A 45 -6.42 4.87 0.14
N ILE A 46 -5.18 4.37 0.02
CA ILE A 46 -4.59 3.42 0.99
C ILE A 46 -4.59 3.96 2.42
N ILE A 47 -4.76 5.26 2.60
CA ILE A 47 -4.82 5.89 3.93
C ILE A 47 -5.96 5.33 4.79
N ARG A 48 -7.01 4.79 4.18
CA ARG A 48 -8.07 4.13 4.94
C ARG A 48 -7.57 2.91 5.70
N LEU A 49 -6.53 2.26 5.20
CA LEU A 49 -5.91 1.10 5.84
C LEU A 49 -4.73 1.51 6.72
N GLU A 50 -3.97 2.51 6.28
CA GLU A 50 -2.78 3.00 7.00
C GLU A 50 -3.13 3.83 8.23
N LEU A 51 -4.20 4.61 8.14
CA LEU A 51 -4.62 5.52 9.20
C LEU A 51 -6.14 5.47 9.39
N PRO A 52 -6.69 4.30 9.79
CA PRO A 52 -8.14 4.15 9.97
C PRO A 52 -8.62 4.95 11.20
N ARG A 53 -9.66 5.76 11.02
CA ARG A 53 -10.23 6.62 12.07
C ARG A 53 -11.75 6.56 12.12
N GLU A 54 -12.36 5.61 11.41
CA GLU A 54 -13.82 5.51 11.29
C GLU A 54 -14.47 5.07 12.59
N THR A 55 -13.73 4.34 13.44
CA THR A 55 -14.20 3.87 14.76
C THR A 55 -13.07 3.99 15.77
N ASP A 56 -13.37 3.78 17.06
CA ASP A 56 -12.36 3.79 18.12
C ASP A 56 -11.42 2.57 18.05
N ASP A 57 -11.89 1.47 17.49
CA ASP A 57 -11.07 0.27 17.24
C ASP A 57 -10.46 0.34 15.84
N PHE A 58 -9.28 0.91 15.74
CA PHE A 58 -8.60 1.14 14.47
C PHE A 58 -8.23 -0.17 13.74
N TYR A 59 -7.85 -1.19 14.48
CA TYR A 59 -7.50 -2.49 13.88
C TYR A 59 -8.73 -3.16 13.26
N LYS A 60 -9.86 -3.10 13.96
CA LYS A 60 -11.11 -3.66 13.44
C LYS A 60 -11.62 -2.87 12.24
N ALA A 61 -11.47 -1.55 12.27
CA ALA A 61 -11.84 -0.69 11.14
C ALA A 61 -10.99 -1.03 9.91
N ALA A 62 -9.68 -1.21 10.07
CA ALA A 62 -8.78 -1.60 8.98
C ALA A 62 -9.15 -2.97 8.42
N GLU A 63 -9.40 -3.95 9.27
CA GLU A 63 -9.80 -5.29 8.85
C GLU A 63 -11.09 -5.27 8.03
N ASN A 64 -12.12 -4.57 8.52
CA ASN A 64 -13.40 -4.47 7.83
C ASN A 64 -13.26 -3.78 6.48
N THR A 65 -12.48 -2.70 6.42
CA THR A 65 -12.21 -1.98 5.18
C THR A 65 -11.47 -2.86 4.17
N LEU A 66 -10.45 -3.59 4.62
CA LEU A 66 -9.69 -4.49 3.76
C LEU A 66 -10.59 -5.58 3.17
N GLN A 67 -11.41 -6.22 4.00
CA GLN A 67 -12.35 -7.25 3.55
C GLN A 67 -13.35 -6.71 2.53
N LYS A 68 -13.87 -5.50 2.77
CA LYS A 68 -14.81 -4.86 1.86
C LYS A 68 -14.15 -4.51 0.52
N MET A 69 -12.95 -3.98 0.54
CA MET A 69 -12.21 -3.66 -0.68
C MET A 69 -11.93 -4.91 -1.51
N MET A 70 -11.63 -6.03 -0.86
CA MET A 70 -11.44 -7.31 -1.56
C MET A 70 -12.75 -7.83 -2.13
N ALA A 71 -13.84 -7.77 -1.35
CA ALA A 71 -15.16 -8.23 -1.79
C ALA A 71 -15.68 -7.41 -2.98
N ASP A 72 -15.40 -6.10 -2.99
CA ASP A 72 -15.83 -5.19 -4.05
C ASP A 72 -14.92 -5.22 -5.29
N GLY A 73 -13.83 -5.99 -5.25
CA GLY A 73 -12.88 -6.07 -6.35
C GLY A 73 -11.96 -4.86 -6.49
N ILE A 74 -11.87 -4.03 -5.46
CA ILE A 74 -10.96 -2.87 -5.41
C ILE A 74 -9.52 -3.33 -5.21
N LEU A 75 -9.32 -4.35 -4.36
CA LEU A 75 -8.04 -5.02 -4.13
C LEU A 75 -8.16 -6.48 -4.56
N LYS A 76 -7.11 -6.98 -5.19
CA LYS A 76 -7.07 -8.37 -5.64
C LYS A 76 -5.65 -8.91 -5.51
N ASN A 77 -5.53 -10.16 -5.05
CA ASN A 77 -4.25 -10.87 -5.08
C ASN A 77 -3.85 -11.20 -6.52
N ASP A 78 -2.56 -11.12 -6.80
CA ASP A 78 -2.02 -11.63 -8.07
C ASP A 78 -2.30 -13.11 -8.18
N GLU A 79 -2.45 -13.61 -9.42
CA GLU A 79 -2.78 -15.01 -9.68
C GLU A 79 -1.58 -15.94 -9.50
N GLU A 80 -0.37 -15.42 -9.66
CA GLU A 80 0.86 -16.17 -9.56
C GLU A 80 1.79 -15.63 -8.49
N ASP A 81 2.57 -16.50 -7.87
CA ASP A 81 3.62 -16.10 -6.95
C ASP A 81 4.71 -15.32 -7.71
N ALA A 82 5.16 -14.22 -7.11
CA ALA A 82 6.19 -13.38 -7.73
C ALA A 82 7.07 -12.73 -6.67
N VAL A 83 8.23 -12.28 -7.11
CA VAL A 83 9.07 -11.33 -6.39
C VAL A 83 8.88 -9.99 -7.10
N TYR A 84 8.66 -8.93 -6.35
CA TYR A 84 8.31 -7.63 -6.91
C TYR A 84 9.52 -6.71 -6.90
N VAL A 85 9.71 -6.02 -8.03
CA VAL A 85 10.79 -5.02 -8.16
C VAL A 85 10.14 -3.64 -8.07
N TYR A 86 10.71 -2.77 -7.24
CA TYR A 86 10.30 -1.38 -7.21
C TYR A 86 11.46 -0.50 -7.64
N GLU A 87 11.13 0.65 -8.21
CA GLU A 87 12.11 1.65 -8.62
C GLU A 87 11.65 3.01 -8.12
N ILE A 88 12.57 3.73 -7.49
CA ILE A 88 12.33 5.10 -7.03
C ILE A 88 13.24 6.03 -7.83
N GLU A 89 12.65 6.99 -8.54
CA GLU A 89 13.37 8.06 -9.20
C GLU A 89 13.33 9.31 -8.34
N PHE A 90 14.46 9.98 -8.21
CA PHE A 90 14.54 11.22 -7.46
C PHE A 90 15.61 12.11 -8.04
N THR A 91 15.53 13.42 -7.74
CA THR A 91 16.48 14.42 -8.22
C THR A 91 17.24 14.99 -7.02
N VAL A 92 18.57 14.97 -7.11
CA VAL A 92 19.47 15.57 -6.12
C VAL A 92 20.40 16.53 -6.86
N ASN A 93 20.43 17.79 -6.45
CA ASN A 93 21.28 18.83 -7.06
C ASN A 93 21.15 18.89 -8.59
N GLY A 94 19.93 18.69 -9.09
CA GLY A 94 19.66 18.72 -10.53
C GLY A 94 19.94 17.41 -11.27
N GLU A 95 20.51 16.41 -10.61
CA GLU A 95 20.78 15.09 -11.19
C GLU A 95 19.69 14.10 -10.87
N ARG A 96 19.24 13.36 -11.89
CA ARG A 96 18.26 12.29 -11.71
C ARG A 96 18.96 11.01 -11.25
N ASN A 97 18.42 10.42 -10.20
CA ASN A 97 18.95 9.18 -9.62
C ASN A 97 17.83 8.15 -9.53
N LYS A 98 18.20 6.88 -9.51
CA LYS A 98 17.28 5.77 -9.37
C LYS A 98 17.79 4.80 -8.32
N ILE A 99 16.84 4.32 -7.48
CA ILE A 99 17.10 3.22 -6.55
C ILE A 99 16.13 2.10 -6.91
N ARG A 100 16.64 0.88 -7.00
CA ARG A 100 15.84 -0.32 -7.23
C ARG A 100 15.93 -1.24 -6.02
N GLY A 101 14.82 -1.85 -5.68
CA GLY A 101 14.76 -2.83 -4.61
C GLY A 101 13.79 -3.94 -4.95
N ILE A 102 13.77 -4.96 -4.08
CA ILE A 102 12.84 -6.07 -4.24
C ILE A 102 11.96 -6.21 -3.00
N ILE A 103 10.74 -6.67 -3.22
CA ILE A 103 9.78 -7.00 -2.18
C ILE A 103 9.54 -8.50 -2.25
N THR A 104 9.84 -9.21 -1.17
CA THR A 104 9.70 -10.66 -1.09
C THR A 104 9.11 -11.05 0.26
N ARG A 105 8.79 -12.33 0.39
CA ARG A 105 8.47 -12.95 1.67
C ARG A 105 9.74 -13.60 2.23
N VAL A 106 9.97 -13.43 3.53
CA VAL A 106 11.14 -13.97 4.20
C VAL A 106 10.70 -14.73 5.45
N GLU A 107 11.28 -15.89 5.68
CA GLU A 107 11.00 -16.67 6.87
C GLU A 107 11.65 -16.04 8.10
N LEU A 108 10.84 -15.67 9.09
CA LEU A 108 11.32 -14.95 10.28
C LEU A 108 12.29 -15.77 11.13
N ALA A 109 12.13 -17.08 11.16
CA ALA A 109 13.01 -17.97 11.94
C ALA A 109 14.46 -17.95 11.44
N GLU A 110 14.70 -17.46 10.22
CA GLU A 110 16.04 -17.36 9.62
C GLU A 110 16.73 -16.02 9.93
N PHE A 111 16.04 -15.12 10.60
CA PHE A 111 16.57 -13.87 11.08
C PHE A 111 16.95 -13.99 12.55
#